data_e4207eaadc1ba36938e4b4a3be4130be
#
_entry.id   e4207eaadc1ba36938e4b4a3be4130be
#
_cell.length_a   1.000
_cell.length_b   1.000
_cell.length_c   1.000
_cell.angle_alpha   90.00
_cell.angle_beta   90.00
_cell.angle_gamma   90.00
#
_symmetry.space_group_name_H-M   'P 1'
#
loop_
_entity.id
_entity.type
_entity.pdbx_description
1 polymer ?
#
loop_
_entity_poly.entity_id
_entity_poly.type
_entity_poly.pdbx_seq_one_letter_code
_entity_poly.pdbx_strand_id
1 'polypeptide(L)'
;MLALTLSSCSAGGGLEAAQAGSAGTQEFVSGDLRVHEIPPAERREPVRFAGVTERGDAVSSDDFVDQVLVVNFWYAACGPCIVEAPLLEEVWQTHQGNDVAFLGVNIYDQPSTAESFAADNGVSYPSVIDIVDKSVSQAFAAVTPIQATPTTLVLDRQGRVAARIIGELQSASILSALVADALQETT
;
A
#
# COMPACT_ATOMS: atom_id res chain seq x y z
N MET A 1 -41.51 2.45 67.35
CA MET A 1 -40.90 3.54 66.55
C MET A 1 -39.48 3.10 66.17
N LEU A 2 -39.31 2.68 64.95
CA LEU A 2 -38.06 2.11 64.49
C LEU A 2 -37.46 3.15 63.51
N ALA A 3 -36.31 3.72 63.80
CA ALA A 3 -35.62 4.72 62.98
C ALA A 3 -34.62 3.97 62.09
N LEU A 4 -34.85 3.99 60.75
CA LEU A 4 -33.87 3.51 59.75
C LEU A 4 -32.92 4.68 59.43
N THR A 5 -31.63 4.48 59.71
CA THR A 5 -30.55 5.33 59.24
C THR A 5 -30.01 4.82 57.89
N LEU A 6 -30.15 5.58 56.83
CA LEU A 6 -29.52 5.31 55.55
C LEU A 6 -28.06 5.81 55.57
N SER A 7 -27.13 4.89 55.49
CA SER A 7 -25.70 5.19 55.30
C SER A 7 -25.38 5.30 53.81
N SER A 8 -25.02 6.49 53.36
CA SER A 8 -24.52 6.78 52.03
C SER A 8 -23.01 6.49 51.95
N CYS A 9 -22.60 5.47 51.25
CA CYS A 9 -21.20 5.23 50.88
C CYS A 9 -20.91 5.93 49.57
N SER A 10 -20.20 7.05 49.64
CA SER A 10 -19.56 7.71 48.50
C SER A 10 -18.21 7.06 48.30
N ALA A 11 -18.08 6.18 47.28
CA ALA A 11 -16.80 5.67 46.82
C ALA A 11 -16.33 6.50 45.65
N GLY A 12 -15.50 7.49 45.91
CA GLY A 12 -14.70 8.18 44.91
C GLY A 12 -13.55 7.28 44.45
N GLY A 13 -13.72 6.57 43.33
CA GLY A 13 -12.65 5.89 42.65
C GLY A 13 -12.08 6.79 41.55
N GLY A 14 -10.93 7.42 41.82
CA GLY A 14 -10.15 8.09 40.79
C GLY A 14 -9.61 7.05 39.82
N LEU A 15 -9.99 7.19 38.54
CA LEU A 15 -9.35 6.51 37.46
C LEU A 15 -8.07 7.28 37.12
N GLU A 16 -6.96 6.89 37.70
CA GLU A 16 -5.64 7.26 37.18
C GLU A 16 -5.46 6.49 35.87
N ALA A 17 -5.55 7.20 34.77
CA ALA A 17 -5.19 6.70 33.45
C ALA A 17 -3.69 6.45 33.43
N ALA A 18 -3.28 5.20 33.54
CA ALA A 18 -1.95 4.75 33.20
C ALA A 18 -1.76 4.94 31.69
N GLN A 19 -1.13 6.03 31.28
CA GLN A 19 -0.58 6.19 29.94
C GLN A 19 0.66 5.30 29.83
N ALA A 20 0.45 4.03 29.51
CA ALA A 20 1.50 3.19 28.96
C ALA A 20 1.70 3.62 27.50
N GLY A 21 2.80 4.31 27.22
CA GLY A 21 3.25 4.58 25.87
C GLY A 21 3.55 3.27 25.16
N SER A 22 2.62 2.83 24.35
CA SER A 22 2.83 1.82 23.31
C SER A 22 3.12 2.61 22.05
N ALA A 23 4.36 2.54 21.57
CA ALA A 23 4.69 2.87 20.18
C ALA A 23 4.06 1.78 19.31
N GLY A 24 2.75 1.86 19.13
CA GLY A 24 1.96 0.94 18.33
C GLY A 24 1.83 1.52 16.93
N THR A 25 2.08 0.70 15.95
CA THR A 25 1.64 0.85 14.56
C THR A 25 0.31 1.60 14.49
N GLN A 26 0.32 2.80 13.92
CA GLN A 26 -0.91 3.54 13.67
C GLN A 26 -1.64 2.89 12.51
N GLU A 27 -2.62 2.07 12.83
CA GLU A 27 -3.55 1.52 11.84
C GLU A 27 -4.66 2.56 11.61
N PHE A 28 -4.53 3.34 10.53
CA PHE A 28 -5.60 4.23 10.11
C PHE A 28 -6.68 3.43 9.38
N VAL A 29 -7.78 3.16 10.06
CA VAL A 29 -8.99 2.57 9.45
C VAL A 29 -9.93 3.71 9.09
N SER A 30 -10.00 4.06 7.81
CA SER A 30 -10.98 4.99 7.27
C SER A 30 -11.84 4.26 6.24
N GLY A 31 -13.08 3.95 6.58
CA GLY A 31 -14.01 3.26 5.70
C GLY A 31 -13.52 1.86 5.28
N ASP A 32 -13.63 1.54 3.99
CA ASP A 32 -13.17 0.27 3.41
C ASP A 32 -11.66 0.22 3.12
N LEU A 33 -10.96 1.34 3.30
CA LEU A 33 -9.52 1.46 3.06
C LEU A 33 -8.72 1.09 4.31
N ARG A 34 -7.82 0.13 4.17
CA ARG A 34 -6.85 -0.23 5.20
C ARG A 34 -5.46 0.20 4.78
N VAL A 35 -4.98 1.27 5.40
CA VAL A 35 -3.57 1.70 5.29
C VAL A 35 -2.80 1.09 6.45
N HIS A 36 -1.71 0.40 6.13
CA HIS A 36 -0.85 -0.23 7.10
C HIS A 36 0.61 0.12 6.79
N GLU A 37 1.23 0.87 7.69
CA GLU A 37 2.65 1.21 7.64
C GLU A 37 3.45 0.19 8.46
N ILE A 38 4.61 -0.20 7.93
CA ILE A 38 5.50 -1.18 8.55
C ILE A 38 6.79 -0.48 8.97
N PRO A 39 7.03 -0.34 10.28
CA PRO A 39 8.28 0.24 10.77
C PRO A 39 9.52 -0.48 10.21
N PRO A 40 10.63 0.22 9.93
CA PRO A 40 11.82 -0.38 9.30
C PRO A 40 12.34 -1.64 9.98
N ALA A 41 12.24 -1.73 11.32
CA ALA A 41 12.67 -2.89 12.10
C ALA A 41 11.74 -4.12 11.96
N GLU A 42 10.51 -3.94 11.46
CA GLU A 42 9.50 -4.99 11.31
C GLU A 42 9.33 -5.43 9.85
N ARG A 43 10.00 -4.74 8.91
CA ARG A 43 9.95 -5.09 7.49
C ARG A 43 10.64 -6.42 7.23
N ARG A 44 10.00 -7.21 6.37
CA ARG A 44 10.57 -8.49 5.91
C ARG A 44 11.68 -8.26 4.89
N GLU A 45 12.24 -9.35 4.38
CA GLU A 45 13.26 -9.33 3.34
C GLU A 45 12.78 -8.58 2.07
N PRO A 46 13.72 -8.02 1.29
CA PRO A 46 13.41 -7.41 0.01
C PRO A 46 12.65 -8.34 -0.93
N VAL A 47 11.64 -7.83 -1.61
CA VAL A 47 10.89 -8.59 -2.61
C VAL A 47 11.73 -8.71 -3.88
N ARG A 48 11.97 -9.95 -4.31
CA ARG A 48 12.68 -10.24 -5.56
C ARG A 48 11.68 -10.74 -6.59
N PHE A 49 11.59 -10.06 -7.72
CA PHE A 49 10.69 -10.41 -8.81
C PHE A 49 11.33 -10.13 -10.17
N ALA A 50 10.80 -10.77 -11.19
CA ALA A 50 11.07 -10.46 -12.60
C ALA A 50 9.80 -10.74 -13.41
N GLY A 51 9.58 -9.97 -14.46
CA GLY A 51 8.41 -10.10 -15.31
C GLY A 51 8.58 -9.41 -16.65
N VAL A 52 7.51 -9.37 -17.42
CA VAL A 52 7.46 -8.69 -18.72
C VAL A 52 6.30 -7.70 -18.69
N THR A 53 6.56 -6.49 -19.13
CA THR A 53 5.54 -5.43 -19.19
C THR A 53 4.54 -5.67 -20.33
N GLU A 54 3.45 -4.90 -20.30
CA GLU A 54 2.45 -4.89 -21.39
C GLU A 54 3.05 -4.50 -22.75
N ARG A 55 4.21 -3.82 -22.76
CA ARG A 55 4.95 -3.41 -23.97
C ARG A 55 5.99 -4.43 -24.41
N GLY A 56 6.17 -5.52 -23.65
CA GLY A 56 7.12 -6.57 -23.94
C GLY A 56 8.52 -6.33 -23.38
N ASP A 57 8.72 -5.31 -22.56
CA ASP A 57 9.99 -5.02 -21.90
C ASP A 57 10.20 -5.90 -20.67
N ALA A 58 11.40 -6.46 -20.51
CA ALA A 58 11.75 -7.17 -19.30
C ALA A 58 11.95 -6.17 -18.15
N VAL A 59 11.45 -6.51 -16.96
CA VAL A 59 11.60 -5.73 -15.75
C VAL A 59 11.84 -6.63 -14.55
N SER A 60 12.67 -6.19 -13.62
CA SER A 60 13.00 -6.92 -12.39
C SER A 60 13.14 -6.00 -11.19
N SER A 61 13.17 -6.56 -9.98
CA SER A 61 13.45 -5.82 -8.77
C SER A 61 14.79 -5.08 -8.78
N ASP A 62 15.75 -5.54 -9.59
CA ASP A 62 17.09 -4.93 -9.66
C ASP A 62 17.08 -3.59 -10.43
N ASP A 63 16.04 -3.33 -11.25
CA ASP A 63 15.86 -2.07 -11.96
C ASP A 63 15.45 -0.91 -11.02
N PHE A 64 15.05 -1.21 -9.80
CA PHE A 64 14.54 -0.26 -8.80
C PHE A 64 15.42 -0.12 -7.56
N VAL A 65 16.66 -0.58 -7.63
CA VAL A 65 17.61 -0.44 -6.52
C VAL A 65 17.80 1.05 -6.19
N ASP A 66 17.82 1.38 -4.88
CA ASP A 66 17.93 2.73 -4.34
C ASP A 66 16.76 3.69 -4.66
N GLN A 67 15.65 3.14 -5.19
CA GLN A 67 14.41 3.90 -5.42
C GLN A 67 13.30 3.44 -4.47
N VAL A 68 12.41 4.35 -4.11
CA VAL A 68 11.10 4.00 -3.55
C VAL A 68 10.22 3.48 -4.69
N LEU A 69 9.70 2.27 -4.55
CA LEU A 69 8.87 1.65 -5.58
C LEU A 69 7.42 1.54 -5.11
N VAL A 70 6.50 2.13 -5.86
CA VAL A 70 5.06 1.91 -5.69
C VAL A 70 4.61 0.79 -6.62
N VAL A 71 3.99 -0.25 -6.05
CA VAL A 71 3.46 -1.40 -6.79
C VAL A 71 1.96 -1.47 -6.61
N ASN A 72 1.19 -1.43 -7.71
CA ASN A 72 -0.27 -1.52 -7.68
C ASN A 72 -0.73 -2.81 -8.38
N PHE A 73 -1.48 -3.65 -7.66
CA PHE A 73 -2.10 -4.88 -8.18
C PHE A 73 -3.50 -4.57 -8.68
N TRP A 74 -3.75 -4.84 -9.98
CA TRP A 74 -4.95 -4.40 -10.66
C TRP A 74 -5.38 -5.33 -11.81
N TYR A 75 -6.57 -5.09 -12.37
CA TYR A 75 -7.04 -5.62 -13.65
C TYR A 75 -8.10 -4.70 -14.28
N ALA A 76 -8.29 -4.76 -15.59
CA ALA A 76 -9.07 -3.77 -16.35
C ALA A 76 -10.56 -3.70 -15.98
N ALA A 77 -11.19 -4.84 -15.67
CA ALA A 77 -12.60 -4.90 -15.30
C ALA A 77 -12.87 -4.63 -13.80
N CYS A 78 -11.83 -4.27 -13.02
CA CYS A 78 -11.94 -3.95 -11.61
C CYS A 78 -12.48 -2.51 -11.43
N GLY A 79 -13.72 -2.37 -11.01
CA GLY A 79 -14.34 -1.05 -10.82
C GLY A 79 -13.53 -0.10 -9.91
N PRO A 80 -13.14 -0.51 -8.70
CA PRO A 80 -12.28 0.31 -7.83
C PRO A 80 -10.92 0.66 -8.44
N CYS A 81 -10.32 -0.23 -9.26
CA CYS A 81 -9.07 0.04 -9.95
C CYS A 81 -9.20 1.17 -10.99
N ILE A 82 -10.35 1.24 -11.69
CA ILE A 82 -10.66 2.32 -12.62
C ILE A 82 -10.75 3.66 -11.87
N VAL A 83 -11.38 3.65 -10.69
CA VAL A 83 -11.57 4.87 -9.89
C VAL A 83 -10.24 5.40 -9.35
N GLU A 84 -9.33 4.51 -8.90
CA GLU A 84 -8.04 4.94 -8.33
C GLU A 84 -6.97 5.26 -9.37
N ALA A 85 -7.07 4.79 -10.61
CA ALA A 85 -6.05 4.95 -11.63
C ALA A 85 -5.60 6.42 -11.82
N PRO A 86 -6.48 7.42 -11.93
CA PRO A 86 -6.07 8.81 -12.02
C PRO A 86 -5.39 9.34 -10.75
N LEU A 87 -5.73 8.82 -9.57
CA LEU A 87 -5.07 9.21 -8.32
C LEU A 87 -3.64 8.65 -8.24
N LEU A 88 -3.44 7.42 -8.68
CA LEU A 88 -2.12 6.81 -8.79
C LEU A 88 -1.24 7.59 -9.79
N GLU A 89 -1.79 7.95 -10.95
CA GLU A 89 -1.10 8.75 -11.95
C GLU A 89 -0.72 10.14 -11.43
N GLU A 90 -1.61 10.81 -10.69
CA GLU A 90 -1.32 12.09 -10.03
C GLU A 90 -0.10 12.00 -9.12
N VAL A 91 -0.01 10.94 -8.30
CA VAL A 91 1.14 10.71 -7.40
C VAL A 91 2.39 10.40 -8.21
N TRP A 92 2.29 9.58 -9.26
CA TRP A 92 3.39 9.29 -10.17
C TRP A 92 3.95 10.57 -10.78
N GLN A 93 3.10 11.40 -11.39
CA GLN A 93 3.52 12.68 -11.99
C GLN A 93 4.16 13.63 -10.99
N THR A 94 3.72 13.60 -9.73
CA THR A 94 4.28 14.44 -8.66
C THR A 94 5.69 14.00 -8.25
N HIS A 95 5.95 12.68 -8.26
CA HIS A 95 7.18 12.12 -7.70
C HIS A 95 8.17 11.59 -8.75
N GLN A 96 7.78 11.46 -10.03
CA GLN A 96 8.70 11.01 -11.07
C GLN A 96 9.97 11.87 -11.13
N GLY A 97 11.13 11.22 -11.27
CA GLY A 97 12.42 11.90 -11.27
C GLY A 97 13.00 12.21 -9.89
N ASN A 98 12.33 11.79 -8.80
CA ASN A 98 12.77 12.00 -7.41
C ASN A 98 13.13 10.67 -6.71
N ASP A 99 13.82 9.76 -7.38
CA ASP A 99 14.13 8.41 -6.88
C ASP A 99 12.88 7.60 -6.51
N VAL A 100 11.80 7.82 -7.22
CA VAL A 100 10.53 7.08 -7.11
C VAL A 100 10.21 6.43 -8.43
N ALA A 101 9.78 5.17 -8.37
CA ALA A 101 9.26 4.43 -9.52
C ALA A 101 7.85 3.90 -9.22
N PHE A 102 7.07 3.71 -10.28
CA PHE A 102 5.76 3.07 -10.23
C PHE A 102 5.73 1.87 -11.14
N LEU A 103 5.10 0.79 -10.68
CA LEU A 103 4.91 -0.44 -11.43
C LEU A 103 3.51 -0.99 -11.16
N GLY A 104 2.70 -1.13 -12.20
CA GLY A 104 1.49 -1.93 -12.13
C GLY A 104 1.83 -3.42 -12.17
N VAL A 105 1.01 -4.25 -11.56
CA VAL A 105 1.00 -5.71 -11.73
C VAL A 105 -0.39 -6.10 -12.15
N ASN A 106 -0.58 -6.31 -13.44
CA ASN A 106 -1.86 -6.77 -13.97
C ASN A 106 -1.98 -8.28 -13.79
N ILE A 107 -2.95 -8.70 -12.99
CA ILE A 107 -3.09 -10.08 -12.52
C ILE A 107 -4.08 -10.91 -13.33
N TYR A 108 -4.72 -10.31 -14.36
CA TYR A 108 -5.83 -10.98 -15.05
C TYR A 108 -5.87 -10.80 -16.56
N ASP A 109 -5.42 -9.67 -17.10
CA ASP A 109 -5.63 -9.31 -18.50
C ASP A 109 -4.44 -9.67 -19.39
N GLN A 110 -4.70 -9.70 -20.72
CA GLN A 110 -3.68 -9.76 -21.74
C GLN A 110 -3.04 -8.39 -21.97
N PRO A 111 -1.83 -8.31 -22.56
CA PRO A 111 -1.13 -7.05 -22.78
C PRO A 111 -1.96 -5.96 -23.46
N SER A 112 -2.67 -6.29 -24.54
CA SER A 112 -3.49 -5.32 -25.29
C SER A 112 -4.64 -4.72 -24.47
N THR A 113 -5.20 -5.49 -23.52
CA THR A 113 -6.25 -4.98 -22.61
C THR A 113 -5.63 -4.04 -21.59
N ALA A 114 -4.45 -4.37 -21.07
CA ALA A 114 -3.73 -3.51 -20.13
C ALA A 114 -3.30 -2.19 -20.80
N GLU A 115 -2.81 -2.23 -22.04
CA GLU A 115 -2.49 -1.02 -22.83
C GLU A 115 -3.72 -0.14 -23.07
N SER A 116 -4.86 -0.75 -23.44
CA SER A 116 -6.11 -0.02 -23.64
C SER A 116 -6.57 0.67 -22.34
N PHE A 117 -6.52 -0.06 -21.23
CA PHE A 117 -6.85 0.52 -19.92
C PHE A 117 -5.95 1.70 -19.57
N ALA A 118 -4.64 1.57 -19.77
CA ALA A 118 -3.67 2.63 -19.51
C ALA A 118 -3.99 3.88 -20.34
N ALA A 119 -4.27 3.71 -21.64
CA ALA A 119 -4.64 4.80 -22.55
C ALA A 119 -5.96 5.49 -22.13
N ASP A 120 -6.99 4.70 -21.78
CA ASP A 120 -8.32 5.21 -21.43
C ASP A 120 -8.34 5.94 -20.09
N ASN A 121 -7.45 5.54 -19.14
CA ASN A 121 -7.38 6.13 -17.80
C ASN A 121 -6.17 7.06 -17.59
N GLY A 122 -5.38 7.33 -18.63
CA GLY A 122 -4.26 8.24 -18.59
C GLY A 122 -3.05 7.74 -17.79
N VAL A 123 -2.92 6.43 -17.57
CA VAL A 123 -1.81 5.82 -16.83
C VAL A 123 -0.57 5.78 -17.70
N SER A 124 0.55 6.35 -17.21
CA SER A 124 1.80 6.47 -17.97
C SER A 124 2.93 5.55 -17.49
N TYR A 125 2.86 5.05 -16.27
CA TYR A 125 3.82 4.06 -15.74
C TYR A 125 3.53 2.64 -16.27
N PRO A 126 4.57 1.77 -16.39
CA PRO A 126 4.41 0.44 -16.95
C PRO A 126 3.68 -0.53 -16.01
N SER A 127 3.13 -1.61 -16.59
CA SER A 127 2.52 -2.72 -15.85
C SER A 127 3.08 -4.07 -16.29
N VAL A 128 3.52 -4.89 -15.34
CA VAL A 128 3.84 -6.29 -15.60
C VAL A 128 2.56 -7.07 -15.87
N ILE A 129 2.59 -7.96 -16.85
CA ILE A 129 1.52 -8.90 -17.17
C ILE A 129 1.77 -10.22 -16.46
N ASP A 130 1.07 -10.45 -15.36
CA ASP A 130 1.32 -11.56 -14.42
C ASP A 130 0.26 -12.68 -14.50
N ILE A 131 -0.46 -12.76 -15.61
CA ILE A 131 -1.58 -13.72 -15.78
C ILE A 131 -1.13 -15.17 -15.93
N VAL A 132 0.07 -15.42 -16.51
CA VAL A 132 0.48 -16.77 -16.96
C VAL A 132 0.92 -17.62 -15.78
N ASP A 133 1.96 -17.21 -15.08
CA ASP A 133 2.59 -17.99 -14.01
C ASP A 133 2.40 -17.37 -12.62
N LYS A 134 1.93 -16.13 -12.58
CA LYS A 134 1.71 -15.36 -11.35
C LYS A 134 2.97 -15.23 -10.48
N SER A 135 4.14 -15.27 -11.10
CA SER A 135 5.43 -15.27 -10.41
C SER A 135 5.65 -13.99 -9.62
N VAL A 136 5.24 -12.84 -10.18
CA VAL A 136 5.36 -11.54 -9.49
C VAL A 136 4.39 -11.47 -8.31
N SER A 137 3.12 -11.80 -8.50
CA SER A 137 2.13 -11.85 -7.41
C SER A 137 2.55 -12.81 -6.30
N GLN A 138 3.12 -13.96 -6.63
CA GLN A 138 3.62 -14.94 -5.66
C GLN A 138 4.83 -14.41 -4.87
N ALA A 139 5.75 -13.72 -5.53
CA ALA A 139 6.91 -13.11 -4.86
C ALA A 139 6.46 -12.10 -3.79
N PHE A 140 5.50 -11.25 -4.12
CA PHE A 140 4.93 -10.30 -3.15
C PHE A 140 4.10 -11.00 -2.06
N ALA A 141 3.30 -12.00 -2.41
CA ALA A 141 2.47 -12.74 -1.44
C ALA A 141 3.30 -13.50 -0.40
N ALA A 142 4.53 -13.88 -0.72
CA ALA A 142 5.47 -14.49 0.22
C ALA A 142 5.89 -13.54 1.35
N VAL A 143 5.87 -12.23 1.09
CA VAL A 143 6.31 -11.17 2.01
C VAL A 143 5.13 -10.47 2.67
N THR A 144 4.08 -10.16 1.92
CA THR A 144 2.90 -9.46 2.41
C THR A 144 1.62 -10.06 1.80
N PRO A 145 0.56 -10.28 2.58
CA PRO A 145 -0.69 -10.80 2.02
C PRO A 145 -1.31 -9.83 1.00
N ILE A 146 -1.59 -10.34 -0.21
CA ILE A 146 -2.38 -9.65 -1.24
C ILE A 146 -3.75 -10.33 -1.25
N GLN A 147 -4.68 -9.78 -0.47
CA GLN A 147 -5.99 -10.40 -0.20
C GLN A 147 -7.12 -9.83 -1.05
N ALA A 148 -6.89 -8.69 -1.68
CA ALA A 148 -7.90 -7.97 -2.46
C ALA A 148 -7.25 -7.23 -3.63
N THR A 149 -8.05 -6.89 -4.62
CA THR A 149 -7.69 -6.02 -5.75
C THR A 149 -8.66 -4.85 -5.78
N PRO A 150 -8.19 -3.60 -5.80
CA PRO A 150 -6.77 -3.23 -5.84
C PRO A 150 -6.03 -3.41 -4.51
N THR A 151 -4.73 -3.53 -4.59
CA THR A 151 -3.80 -3.40 -3.46
C THR A 151 -2.60 -2.60 -3.93
N THR A 152 -2.24 -1.56 -3.19
CA THR A 152 -1.06 -0.74 -3.45
C THR A 152 -0.03 -0.93 -2.36
N LEU A 153 1.21 -1.18 -2.74
CA LEU A 153 2.36 -1.32 -1.84
C LEU A 153 3.34 -0.19 -2.09
N VAL A 154 3.95 0.31 -1.02
CA VAL A 154 5.12 1.19 -1.10
C VAL A 154 6.32 0.40 -0.58
N LEU A 155 7.35 0.27 -1.41
CA LEU A 155 8.61 -0.36 -1.04
C LEU A 155 9.67 0.70 -0.76
N ASP A 156 10.49 0.45 0.26
CA ASP A 156 11.64 1.30 0.57
C ASP A 156 12.78 1.11 -0.46
N ARG A 157 13.86 1.92 -0.33
CA ARG A 157 15.03 1.88 -1.21
C ARG A 157 15.77 0.53 -1.21
N GLN A 158 15.52 -0.32 -0.20
CA GLN A 158 16.06 -1.68 -0.13
C GLN A 158 15.11 -2.73 -0.76
N GLY A 159 13.97 -2.32 -1.29
CA GLY A 159 12.97 -3.20 -1.89
C GLY A 159 12.09 -3.94 -0.86
N ARG A 160 12.03 -3.46 0.39
CA ARG A 160 11.18 -4.04 1.45
C ARG A 160 9.86 -3.30 1.51
N VAL A 161 8.77 -4.01 1.79
CA VAL A 161 7.45 -3.39 1.91
C VAL A 161 7.39 -2.49 3.15
N ALA A 162 7.26 -1.18 2.92
CA ALA A 162 7.15 -0.13 3.93
C ALA A 162 5.70 0.22 4.26
N ALA A 163 4.81 0.18 3.27
CA ALA A 163 3.40 0.41 3.49
C ALA A 163 2.51 -0.40 2.54
N ARG A 164 1.27 -0.61 2.96
CA ARG A 164 0.26 -1.34 2.20
C ARG A 164 -1.09 -0.63 2.30
N ILE A 165 -1.76 -0.46 1.16
CA ILE A 165 -3.12 0.01 1.04
C ILE A 165 -3.95 -1.14 0.45
N ILE A 166 -4.98 -1.62 1.16
CA ILE A 166 -5.87 -2.69 0.70
C ILE A 166 -7.20 -2.08 0.31
N GLY A 167 -7.61 -2.29 -0.94
CA GLY A 167 -8.80 -1.68 -1.54
C GLY A 167 -8.47 -0.37 -2.27
N GLU A 168 -9.50 0.29 -2.75
CA GLU A 168 -9.41 1.52 -3.54
C GLU A 168 -8.71 2.66 -2.80
N LEU A 169 -7.76 3.30 -3.45
CA LEU A 169 -7.12 4.52 -2.97
C LEU A 169 -8.13 5.68 -2.98
N GLN A 170 -8.43 6.23 -1.80
CA GLN A 170 -9.44 7.30 -1.66
C GLN A 170 -8.91 8.70 -1.95
N SER A 171 -7.59 8.89 -1.90
CA SER A 171 -6.96 10.19 -2.09
C SER A 171 -5.49 10.02 -2.47
N ALA A 172 -5.05 10.78 -3.47
CA ALA A 172 -3.64 10.87 -3.86
C ALA A 172 -2.74 11.31 -2.70
N SER A 173 -3.24 12.16 -1.80
CA SER A 173 -2.48 12.66 -0.64
C SER A 173 -2.06 11.56 0.33
N ILE A 174 -2.87 10.50 0.49
CA ILE A 174 -2.51 9.35 1.35
C ILE A 174 -1.27 8.65 0.79
N LEU A 175 -1.31 8.27 -0.48
CA LEU A 175 -0.18 7.59 -1.12
C LEU A 175 1.05 8.50 -1.22
N SER A 176 0.86 9.78 -1.53
CA SER A 176 1.95 10.76 -1.59
C SER A 176 2.66 10.92 -0.24
N ALA A 177 1.93 10.90 0.88
CA ALA A 177 2.52 10.93 2.21
C ALA A 177 3.37 9.69 2.49
N LEU A 178 2.85 8.48 2.21
CA LEU A 178 3.61 7.22 2.37
C LEU A 178 4.88 7.17 1.51
N VAL A 179 4.81 7.69 0.28
CA VAL A 179 5.99 7.81 -0.60
C VAL A 179 7.01 8.80 -0.03
N ALA A 180 6.53 9.96 0.46
CA ALA A 180 7.40 10.98 1.05
C ALA A 180 8.09 10.46 2.33
N ASP A 181 7.40 9.70 3.16
CA ASP A 181 7.96 9.10 4.37
C ASP A 181 9.05 8.06 4.00
N ALA A 182 8.78 7.18 3.04
CA ALA A 182 9.76 6.21 2.54
C ALA A 182 11.01 6.88 1.91
N LEU A 183 10.84 8.03 1.26
CA LEU A 183 11.96 8.82 0.71
C LEU A 183 12.85 9.45 1.78
N GLN A 184 12.28 9.83 2.93
CA GLN A 184 13.00 10.48 4.03
C GLN A 184 13.78 9.47 4.89
N GLU A 185 13.52 8.18 4.76
CA GLU A 185 14.25 7.16 5.50
C GLU A 185 15.72 7.13 5.08
N THR A 186 16.60 7.31 6.05
CA THR A 186 18.03 7.13 5.84
C THR A 186 18.38 5.64 5.81
N THR A 187 19.14 5.25 4.81
CA THR A 187 19.69 3.89 4.62
C THR A 187 20.61 3.48 5.75
#